data_ebfafc8e281086c6e260832797be188e
#
_entry.id   ebfafc8e281086c6e260832797be188e
#
_cell.length_a   1.000
_cell.length_b   1.000
_cell.length_c   1.000
_cell.angle_alpha   90.00
_cell.angle_beta   90.00
_cell.angle_gamma   90.00
#
_symmetry.space_group_name_H-M   'P 1'
#
loop_
_entity.id
_entity.type
_entity.pdbx_description
1 polymer ?
#
loop_
_entity_poly.entity_id
_entity_poly.type
_entity_poly.pdbx_seq_one_letter_code
_entity_poly.pdbx_strand_id
1 'polypeptide(L)'
;SPPCCTNQNIRRPDVAYLTPELVAQFGNLATLPQSFPLIAEIVSPTDIAEDVFLKAQEYLESSCQEVWLVFPESRLIFVMTQNQILTFRSGDTASTQQILLGFSIDVDRLLA
;
A
#
# COMPACT_ATOMS: atom_id res chain seq x y z
N SER A 1 8.81 12.85 -12.42
CA SER A 1 9.32 11.94 -11.40
C SER A 1 9.43 10.54 -11.95
N PRO A 2 10.26 9.72 -11.34
CA PRO A 2 10.44 8.37 -11.83
C PRO A 2 9.20 7.51 -11.60
N PRO A 3 9.04 6.44 -12.36
CA PRO A 3 7.97 5.49 -12.09
C PRO A 3 8.11 4.92 -10.68
N CYS A 4 7.00 4.46 -10.16
CA CYS A 4 7.00 3.83 -8.86
C CYS A 4 8.01 2.69 -8.87
N CYS A 5 8.87 2.63 -7.84
CA CYS A 5 9.85 1.58 -7.70
C CYS A 5 10.84 1.59 -8.83
N THR A 6 11.47 2.67 -9.00
CA THR A 6 12.54 2.94 -9.95
C THR A 6 13.21 1.73 -10.57
N ASN A 7 14.07 1.96 -11.53
CA ASN A 7 14.85 0.96 -12.24
C ASN A 7 14.05 0.18 -13.25
N GLN A 8 14.65 -0.89 -13.65
CA GLN A 8 14.08 -1.77 -14.65
C GLN A 8 12.88 -2.53 -14.12
N ASN A 9 12.72 -2.61 -12.80
CA ASN A 9 11.67 -3.41 -12.19
C ASN A 9 10.49 -2.52 -11.85
N ILE A 10 9.59 -2.38 -12.79
CA ILE A 10 8.33 -1.70 -12.53
C ILE A 10 7.47 -2.67 -11.76
N ARG A 11 7.13 -2.30 -10.53
CA ARG A 11 6.30 -3.14 -9.67
C ARG A 11 4.86 -2.71 -9.78
N ARG A 12 3.97 -3.68 -9.71
CA ARG A 12 2.54 -3.44 -9.75
C ARG A 12 1.96 -3.80 -8.40
N PRO A 13 1.33 -2.85 -7.71
CA PRO A 13 0.69 -3.15 -6.44
C PRO A 13 -0.55 -4.01 -6.62
N ASP A 14 -0.88 -4.78 -5.59
CA ASP A 14 -2.11 -5.56 -5.60
C ASP A 14 -3.33 -4.66 -5.61
N VAL A 15 -3.29 -3.61 -4.80
CA VAL A 15 -4.36 -2.61 -4.75
C VAL A 15 -3.72 -1.24 -4.64
N ALA A 16 -4.27 -0.27 -5.38
CA ALA A 16 -3.77 1.09 -5.33
C ALA A 16 -4.95 2.05 -5.31
N TYR A 17 -4.79 3.15 -4.56
CA TYR A 17 -5.76 4.22 -4.49
C TYR A 17 -5.24 5.43 -5.23
N LEU A 18 -6.10 6.01 -6.05
CA LEU A 18 -5.82 7.27 -6.74
C LEU A 18 -6.72 8.35 -6.18
N THR A 19 -6.16 9.53 -5.96
CA THR A 19 -6.97 10.67 -5.55
C THR A 19 -7.88 11.08 -6.72
N PRO A 20 -8.98 11.80 -6.46
CA PRO A 20 -9.83 12.29 -7.54
C PRO A 20 -9.06 13.11 -8.57
N GLU A 21 -8.08 13.89 -8.14
CA GLU A 21 -7.26 14.68 -9.04
C GLU A 21 -6.44 13.80 -9.98
N LEU A 22 -5.87 12.73 -9.44
CA LEU A 22 -5.10 11.79 -10.26
C LEU A 22 -6.00 11.01 -11.20
N VAL A 23 -7.19 10.65 -10.76
CA VAL A 23 -8.15 9.96 -11.63
C VAL A 23 -8.52 10.86 -12.80
N ALA A 24 -8.75 12.14 -12.55
CA ALA A 24 -9.07 13.07 -13.62
C ALA A 24 -7.92 13.18 -14.63
N GLN A 25 -6.70 13.09 -14.13
CA GLN A 25 -5.50 13.25 -14.97
C GLN A 25 -5.18 11.98 -15.77
N PHE A 26 -5.40 10.80 -15.17
CA PHE A 26 -4.94 9.54 -15.77
C PHE A 26 -6.07 8.56 -16.07
N GLY A 27 -7.30 8.88 -15.73
CA GLY A 27 -8.41 7.93 -15.70
C GLY A 27 -8.64 7.12 -16.96
N ASN A 28 -8.44 7.71 -18.12
CA ASN A 28 -8.71 7.04 -19.38
C ASN A 28 -7.46 6.78 -20.20
N LEU A 29 -6.30 6.90 -19.59
CA LEU A 29 -5.05 6.77 -20.31
C LEU A 29 -4.48 5.38 -20.13
N ALA A 30 -3.77 4.93 -21.15
CA ALA A 30 -3.00 3.69 -21.04
C ALA A 30 -1.85 3.86 -20.05
N THR A 31 -1.40 5.08 -19.84
CA THR A 31 -0.28 5.37 -18.94
C THR A 31 -0.78 5.49 -17.51
N LEU A 32 -0.20 4.71 -16.63
CA LEU A 32 -0.48 4.80 -15.20
C LEU A 32 0.36 5.89 -14.56
N PRO A 33 -0.09 6.45 -13.43
CA PRO A 33 0.74 7.39 -12.69
C PRO A 33 2.01 6.70 -12.22
N GLN A 34 3.04 7.50 -12.00
CA GLN A 34 4.34 6.98 -11.60
C GLN A 34 4.35 6.46 -10.18
N SER A 35 3.43 6.94 -9.35
CA SER A 35 3.26 6.42 -8.01
C SER A 35 1.80 6.57 -7.61
N PHE A 36 1.40 5.81 -6.60
CA PHE A 36 0.06 5.87 -6.06
C PHE A 36 0.14 6.41 -4.63
N PRO A 37 -0.82 7.27 -4.22
CA PRO A 37 -0.81 7.78 -2.85
C PRO A 37 -0.93 6.70 -1.79
N LEU A 38 -1.74 5.68 -2.06
CA LEU A 38 -1.97 4.58 -1.13
C LEU A 38 -1.88 3.26 -1.88
N ILE A 39 -1.10 2.35 -1.35
CA ILE A 39 -0.90 1.03 -1.95
C ILE A 39 -1.15 -0.02 -0.88
N ALA A 40 -1.82 -1.09 -1.26
CA ALA A 40 -1.97 -2.26 -0.40
C ALA A 40 -1.43 -3.49 -1.10
N GLU A 41 -0.68 -4.30 -0.37
CA GLU A 41 -0.10 -5.55 -0.86
C GLU A 41 -0.61 -6.69 -0.01
N ILE A 42 -1.14 -7.71 -0.65
CA ILE A 42 -1.62 -8.92 0.03
C ILE A 42 -0.50 -9.93 -0.02
N VAL A 43 0.03 -10.27 1.13
CA VAL A 43 1.20 -11.14 1.24
C VAL A 43 0.76 -12.58 1.29
N SER A 44 1.36 -13.41 0.43
CA SER A 44 1.06 -14.84 0.42
C SER A 44 2.07 -15.59 1.28
N PRO A 45 1.73 -16.81 1.74
CA PRO A 45 2.67 -17.58 2.57
C PRO A 45 4.00 -17.91 1.87
N THR A 46 4.03 -17.84 0.54
CA THR A 46 5.25 -18.12 -0.21
C THR A 46 6.12 -16.89 -0.43
N ASP A 47 5.63 -15.72 -0.07
CA ASP A 47 6.42 -14.50 -0.20
C ASP A 47 7.48 -14.44 0.89
N ILE A 48 8.62 -13.85 0.54
CA ILE A 48 9.68 -13.62 1.50
C ILE A 48 9.43 -12.27 2.17
N ALA A 49 9.27 -12.29 3.50
CA ALA A 49 8.89 -11.08 4.24
C ALA A 49 9.85 -9.92 4.00
N GLU A 50 11.15 -10.20 3.96
CA GLU A 50 12.13 -9.14 3.74
C GLU A 50 11.92 -8.44 2.40
N ASP A 51 11.64 -9.22 1.37
CA ASP A 51 11.38 -8.66 0.04
C ASP A 51 10.11 -7.82 0.04
N VAL A 52 9.10 -8.25 0.76
CA VAL A 52 7.85 -7.51 0.87
C VAL A 52 8.07 -6.14 1.50
N PHE A 53 8.85 -6.10 2.59
CA PHE A 53 9.15 -4.82 3.25
C PHE A 53 10.05 -3.93 2.40
N LEU A 54 11.01 -4.50 1.67
CA LEU A 54 11.84 -3.71 0.76
C LEU A 54 11.00 -3.09 -0.35
N LYS A 55 10.05 -3.86 -0.88
CA LYS A 55 9.13 -3.35 -1.90
C LYS A 55 8.31 -2.18 -1.36
N ALA A 56 7.83 -2.31 -0.13
CA ALA A 56 7.07 -1.23 0.51
C ALA A 56 7.92 0.03 0.65
N GLN A 57 9.18 -0.12 1.04
CA GLN A 57 10.09 1.02 1.15
C GLN A 57 10.30 1.69 -0.20
N GLU A 58 10.42 0.91 -1.26
CA GLU A 58 10.56 1.46 -2.61
C GLU A 58 9.34 2.27 -3.02
N TYR A 59 8.14 1.79 -2.69
CA TYR A 59 6.92 2.55 -2.95
C TYR A 59 6.96 3.89 -2.22
N LEU A 60 7.33 3.88 -0.95
CA LEU A 60 7.39 5.10 -0.15
C LEU A 60 8.44 6.07 -0.69
N GLU A 61 9.57 5.56 -1.16
CA GLU A 61 10.60 6.38 -1.76
C GLU A 61 10.17 6.97 -3.09
N SER A 62 9.21 6.36 -3.74
CA SER A 62 8.68 6.81 -5.04
C SER A 62 7.43 7.67 -4.88
N SER A 63 7.30 8.35 -3.77
CA SER A 63 6.23 9.32 -3.50
C SER A 63 4.91 8.72 -3.04
N CYS A 64 4.85 7.42 -2.81
CA CYS A 64 3.70 6.82 -2.16
C CYS A 64 3.65 7.31 -0.71
N GLN A 65 2.48 7.66 -0.22
CA GLN A 65 2.37 8.22 1.12
C GLN A 65 2.10 7.16 2.18
N GLU A 66 1.47 6.07 1.79
CA GLU A 66 1.07 5.05 2.75
C GLU A 66 1.02 3.70 2.06
N VAL A 67 1.59 2.68 2.71
CA VAL A 67 1.56 1.30 2.22
C VAL A 67 0.98 0.41 3.30
N TRP A 68 -0.01 -0.38 2.93
CA TRP A 68 -0.60 -1.39 3.79
C TRP A 68 -0.07 -2.75 3.36
N LEU A 69 0.55 -3.45 4.29
CA LEU A 69 0.97 -4.84 4.06
C LEU A 69 0.03 -5.74 4.83
N VAL A 70 -0.72 -6.56 4.10
CA VAL A 70 -1.76 -7.41 4.68
C VAL A 70 -1.25 -8.84 4.69
N PHE A 71 -1.14 -9.44 5.88
CA PHE A 71 -0.68 -10.81 6.06
C PHE A 71 -1.86 -11.66 6.52
N PRO A 72 -2.60 -12.29 5.59
CA PRO A 72 -3.82 -13.03 5.97
C PRO A 72 -3.56 -14.21 6.90
N GLU A 73 -2.45 -14.92 6.68
CA GLU A 73 -2.15 -16.10 7.50
C GLU A 73 -1.91 -15.72 8.96
N SER A 74 -1.15 -14.65 9.17
CA SER A 74 -0.82 -14.19 10.53
C SER A 74 -1.90 -13.29 11.09
N ARG A 75 -2.84 -12.86 10.27
CA ARG A 75 -3.88 -11.90 10.62
C ARG A 75 -3.29 -10.61 11.15
N LEU A 76 -2.30 -10.11 10.42
CA LEU A 76 -1.61 -8.85 10.73
C LEU A 76 -1.74 -7.89 9.58
N ILE A 77 -1.84 -6.60 9.90
CA ILE A 77 -1.78 -5.53 8.92
C ILE A 77 -0.74 -4.54 9.40
N PHE A 78 0.24 -4.25 8.54
CA PHE A 78 1.21 -3.18 8.81
C PHE A 78 0.85 -1.98 7.96
N VAL A 79 0.75 -0.82 8.60
CA VAL A 79 0.49 0.43 7.89
C VAL A 79 1.77 1.25 7.97
N MET A 80 2.42 1.42 6.83
CA MET A 80 3.72 2.07 6.74
C MET A 80 3.59 3.45 6.11
N THR A 81 4.23 4.42 6.74
CA THR A 81 4.37 5.75 6.19
C THR A 81 5.85 6.10 6.19
N GLN A 82 6.18 7.34 5.79
CA GLN A 82 7.58 7.77 5.77
C GLN A 82 8.23 7.70 7.15
N ASN A 83 7.44 7.87 8.20
CA ASN A 83 7.98 8.06 9.55
C ASN A 83 7.75 6.89 10.49
N GLN A 84 6.83 5.98 10.18
CA GLN A 84 6.45 4.99 11.16
C GLN A 84 5.82 3.76 10.52
N ILE A 85 5.77 2.70 11.30
CA ILE A 85 5.06 1.48 10.95
C ILE A 85 4.12 1.18 12.11
N LEU A 86 2.84 1.10 11.80
CA LEU A 86 1.84 0.70 12.78
C LEU A 86 1.40 -0.73 12.50
N THR A 87 1.17 -1.47 13.56
CA THR A 87 0.74 -2.86 13.46
C THR A 87 -0.68 -3.00 14.01
N PHE A 88 -1.53 -3.65 13.22
CA PHE A 88 -2.90 -3.96 13.64
C PHE A 88 -3.09 -5.46 13.59
N ARG A 89 -3.81 -5.98 14.57
CA ARG A 89 -4.04 -7.42 14.74
C ARG A 89 -5.52 -7.73 14.74
N SER A 90 -5.81 -9.04 14.77
CA SER A 90 -7.18 -9.50 15.02
C SER A 90 -7.72 -8.80 16.27
N GLY A 91 -8.92 -8.27 16.16
CA GLY A 91 -9.55 -7.49 17.21
C GLY A 91 -9.32 -5.99 17.10
N ASP A 92 -8.35 -5.57 16.30
CA ASP A 92 -8.06 -4.15 16.12
C ASP A 92 -8.83 -3.57 14.93
N THR A 93 -8.90 -2.25 14.89
CA THR A 93 -9.42 -1.50 13.75
C THR A 93 -8.25 -0.80 13.08
N ALA A 94 -7.95 -1.19 11.85
CA ALA A 94 -6.88 -0.56 11.08
C ALA A 94 -7.40 0.72 10.45
N SER A 95 -6.57 1.77 10.47
CA SER A 95 -6.97 3.06 9.94
C SER A 95 -5.85 3.67 9.11
N THR A 96 -6.25 4.49 8.14
CA THR A 96 -5.29 5.24 7.33
C THR A 96 -4.66 6.35 8.16
N GLN A 97 -3.41 6.67 7.81
CA GLN A 97 -2.61 7.60 8.60
C GLN A 97 -2.29 8.91 7.87
N GLN A 98 -2.07 8.84 6.55
CA GLN A 98 -1.62 10.00 5.79
C GLN A 98 -2.56 10.36 4.64
N ILE A 99 -3.23 9.38 4.07
CA ILE A 99 -4.05 9.56 2.90
C ILE A 99 -5.40 8.92 3.13
N LEU A 100 -6.45 9.45 2.51
CA LEU A 100 -7.81 8.93 2.66
C LEU A 100 -8.21 8.94 4.14
N LEU A 101 -7.88 10.02 4.83
CA LEU A 101 -8.12 10.14 6.26
C LEU A 101 -9.58 9.89 6.62
N GLY A 102 -9.79 9.22 7.73
CA GLY A 102 -11.13 8.84 8.16
C GLY A 102 -11.53 7.44 7.75
N PHE A 103 -10.77 6.79 6.89
CA PHE A 103 -11.04 5.40 6.54
C PHE A 103 -10.51 4.48 7.63
N SER A 104 -11.32 3.51 8.04
CA SER A 104 -10.89 2.47 8.96
C SER A 104 -11.66 1.20 8.66
N ILE A 105 -11.09 0.06 9.05
CA ILE A 105 -11.74 -1.22 8.86
C ILE A 105 -11.24 -2.19 9.93
N ASP A 106 -12.17 -2.98 10.48
CA ASP A 106 -11.79 -4.02 11.42
C ASP A 106 -10.92 -5.05 10.71
N VAL A 107 -9.81 -5.43 11.36
CA VAL A 107 -8.89 -6.41 10.78
C VAL A 107 -9.63 -7.70 10.44
N ASP A 108 -10.46 -8.18 11.35
CA ASP A 108 -11.16 -9.44 11.13
C ASP A 108 -12.17 -9.36 10.00
N ARG A 109 -12.73 -8.18 9.77
CA ARG A 109 -13.66 -7.97 8.67
C ARG A 109 -12.90 -7.96 7.33
N LEU A 110 -11.76 -7.30 7.30
CA LEU A 110 -10.96 -7.25 6.08
C LEU A 110 -10.46 -8.64 5.68
N LEU A 111 -10.11 -9.46 6.66
CA LEU A 111 -9.56 -10.78 6.43
C LEU A 111 -10.61 -11.91 6.47
N ALA A 112 -11.86 -11.56 6.49
CA ALA A 112 -12.95 -12.54 6.54
C ALA A 112 -12.99 -13.41 5.28
#